data_803e192c3c0dcd335396283e603b276c
#
_entry.id   803e192c3c0dcd335396283e603b276c
#
_cell.length_a   1.000
_cell.length_b   1.000
_cell.length_c   1.000
_cell.angle_alpha   90.00
_cell.angle_beta   90.00
_cell.angle_gamma   90.00
#
_symmetry.space_group_name_H-M   'P 1'
#
loop_
_entity.id
_entity.type
_entity.pdbx_description
1 polymer ?
#
loop_
_entity_poly.entity_id
_entity_poly.type
_entity_poly.pdbx_seq_one_letter_code
_entity_poly.pdbx_strand_id
1 'polypeptide(L)'
;MMKTILKLLGYLAIAVVCAGALAASAYYVFDPKFANGSKSAAGKGHGAEKGHDDHDEGVKLTDAQIAAAGIEMLTAGPRELRDILRLNGMIQPNQEAMVKVTPRFPGVIRSMRKRLGDKVKKDEVLATIESNQSLTTYELKAPIDGTVIDRDGTLGEFAAEARPLFTIADLSTMWIDFAVYRRDFARVRVGDAVSIDVGDGGPPIEAKIDYVSPIGTSDTQSSIARAVVANDGRLRPGLFVDGRVVLSARPVDVAVRTSAIQTLEGKTVVFVRDGDAFAAREVELGGRDADWIEVTFGLLAGDVYAAKNSFVIKAEIGKGSASHDH
;
A
#
# COMPACT_ATOMS: atom_id res chain seq x y z
N MET A 1 -46.00 -22.55 16.46
CA MET A 1 -45.58 -23.33 17.66
C MET A 1 -44.50 -24.38 17.34
N MET A 2 -44.64 -25.22 16.33
CA MET A 2 -43.71 -26.31 16.00
C MET A 2 -42.26 -25.89 15.66
N LYS A 3 -42.07 -24.74 14.94
CA LYS A 3 -40.74 -24.23 14.60
C LYS A 3 -39.92 -23.65 15.78
N THR A 4 -40.61 -23.22 16.84
CA THR A 4 -39.96 -22.69 18.04
C THR A 4 -39.46 -23.81 18.98
N ILE A 5 -40.20 -24.90 19.03
CA ILE A 5 -39.83 -26.10 19.82
C ILE A 5 -38.61 -26.78 19.20
N LEU A 6 -38.51 -26.85 17.86
CA LEU A 6 -37.37 -27.43 17.17
C LEU A 6 -36.06 -26.63 17.37
N LYS A 7 -36.15 -25.30 17.46
CA LYS A 7 -34.99 -24.46 17.80
C LYS A 7 -34.53 -24.61 19.25
N LEU A 8 -35.48 -24.76 20.19
CA LEU A 8 -35.14 -24.98 21.59
C LEU A 8 -34.44 -26.33 21.83
N LEU A 9 -34.89 -27.41 21.14
CA LEU A 9 -34.22 -28.71 21.16
C LEU A 9 -32.80 -28.65 20.58
N GLY A 10 -32.57 -27.87 19.52
CA GLY A 10 -31.24 -27.65 18.94
C GLY A 10 -30.25 -26.96 19.91
N TYR A 11 -30.71 -25.95 20.63
CA TYR A 11 -29.87 -25.26 21.63
C TYR A 11 -29.58 -26.16 22.87
N LEU A 12 -30.54 -27.01 23.26
CA LEU A 12 -30.33 -27.95 24.36
C LEU A 12 -29.26 -28.99 23.99
N ALA A 13 -29.28 -29.51 22.76
CA ALA A 13 -28.29 -30.49 22.30
C ALA A 13 -26.88 -29.90 22.25
N ILE A 14 -26.73 -28.62 21.79
CA ILE A 14 -25.44 -27.93 21.78
C ILE A 14 -24.91 -27.69 23.19
N ALA A 15 -25.78 -27.29 24.14
CA ALA A 15 -25.40 -27.09 25.54
C ALA A 15 -24.88 -28.37 26.21
N VAL A 16 -25.47 -29.54 25.92
CA VAL A 16 -25.04 -30.85 26.46
C VAL A 16 -23.67 -31.23 25.87
N VAL A 17 -23.41 -30.99 24.59
CA VAL A 17 -22.12 -31.29 23.97
C VAL A 17 -21.01 -30.37 24.53
N CYS A 18 -21.29 -29.10 24.76
CA CYS A 18 -20.31 -28.16 25.36
C CYS A 18 -20.01 -28.52 26.83
N ALA A 19 -21.01 -28.94 27.60
CA ALA A 19 -20.81 -29.37 28.99
C ALA A 19 -20.00 -30.69 29.07
N GLY A 20 -20.19 -31.62 28.13
CA GLY A 20 -19.40 -32.85 28.03
C GLY A 20 -17.92 -32.58 27.69
N ALA A 21 -17.64 -31.63 26.79
CA ALA A 21 -16.28 -31.25 26.43
C ALA A 21 -15.53 -30.58 27.59
N LEU A 22 -16.20 -29.74 28.40
CA LEU A 22 -15.63 -29.12 29.59
C LEU A 22 -15.34 -30.15 30.71
N ALA A 23 -16.21 -31.12 30.91
CA ALA A 23 -15.99 -32.21 31.89
C ALA A 23 -14.82 -33.12 31.46
N ALA A 24 -14.66 -33.42 30.17
CA ALA A 24 -13.54 -34.21 29.67
C ALA A 24 -12.20 -33.47 29.81
N SER A 25 -12.16 -32.15 29.58
CA SER A 25 -10.94 -31.36 29.78
C SER A 25 -10.53 -31.27 31.25
N ALA A 26 -11.48 -31.14 32.18
CA ALA A 26 -11.21 -31.15 33.63
C ALA A 26 -10.69 -32.49 34.11
N TYR A 27 -11.19 -33.61 33.55
CA TYR A 27 -10.74 -34.96 33.90
C TYR A 27 -9.29 -35.22 33.49
N TYR A 28 -8.87 -34.70 32.28
CA TYR A 28 -7.49 -34.84 31.79
C TYR A 28 -6.48 -33.99 32.57
N VAL A 29 -6.88 -32.85 33.14
CA VAL A 29 -6.00 -31.96 33.91
C VAL A 29 -5.80 -32.42 35.36
N PHE A 30 -6.72 -33.24 35.91
CA PHE A 30 -6.70 -33.68 37.32
C PHE A 30 -6.38 -35.16 37.53
N ASP A 31 -5.86 -35.92 36.56
CA ASP A 31 -5.49 -37.32 36.74
C ASP A 31 -4.12 -37.42 37.49
N PRO A 32 -4.10 -37.93 38.75
CA PRO A 32 -2.88 -37.96 39.57
C PRO A 32 -1.82 -38.97 39.08
N LYS A 33 -2.04 -39.68 37.99
CA LYS A 33 -1.09 -40.67 37.44
C LYS A 33 0.09 -40.07 36.71
N PHE A 34 0.07 -38.75 36.41
CA PHE A 34 1.18 -38.07 35.76
C PHE A 34 2.08 -37.25 36.71
N ALA A 35 1.86 -37.29 38.00
CA ALA A 35 2.59 -36.55 39.04
C ALA A 35 3.52 -37.42 39.90
N ASN A 36 4.25 -38.37 39.29
CA ASN A 36 5.29 -39.07 40.05
C ASN A 36 6.45 -39.51 39.14
N GLY A 37 7.57 -38.81 39.27
CA GLY A 37 8.81 -39.21 38.61
C GLY A 37 9.97 -38.25 38.82
N SER A 38 10.38 -38.01 40.07
CA SER A 38 11.82 -37.82 40.36
C SER A 38 12.06 -37.74 41.86
N LYS A 39 12.55 -38.84 42.45
CA LYS A 39 13.30 -38.83 43.71
C LYS A 39 14.71 -39.30 43.44
N SER A 40 15.59 -38.36 43.63
CA SER A 40 16.98 -38.36 44.07
C SER A 40 17.56 -39.72 44.47
N ALA A 41 18.73 -40.03 43.93
CA ALA A 41 19.77 -40.79 44.62
C ALA A 41 21.14 -40.20 44.29
N ALA A 42 21.84 -39.79 45.32
CA ALA A 42 23.23 -39.28 45.25
C ALA A 42 24.18 -40.45 44.94
N GLY A 43 25.11 -40.24 44.01
CA GLY A 43 26.22 -41.14 43.70
C GLY A 43 27.38 -40.35 43.11
N LYS A 44 28.46 -40.25 43.84
CA LYS A 44 29.75 -39.61 43.42
C LYS A 44 30.35 -40.35 42.22
N GLY A 45 30.81 -39.64 41.22
CA GLY A 45 31.67 -40.14 40.15
C GLY A 45 32.19 -39.00 39.30
N HIS A 46 33.49 -38.74 39.36
CA HIS A 46 34.23 -37.85 38.53
C HIS A 46 34.11 -38.25 37.04
N GLY A 47 33.73 -37.33 36.19
CA GLY A 47 33.81 -37.48 34.74
C GLY A 47 33.71 -36.11 34.11
N ALA A 48 34.77 -35.73 33.42
CA ALA A 48 34.95 -34.45 32.77
C ALA A 48 33.76 -34.05 31.92
N GLU A 49 33.19 -32.91 32.21
CA GLU A 49 32.30 -32.18 31.27
C GLU A 49 33.05 -31.86 30.00
N LYS A 50 32.82 -32.62 28.96
CA LYS A 50 33.00 -32.08 27.61
C LYS A 50 31.80 -31.17 27.36
N GLY A 51 32.02 -29.87 27.46
CA GLY A 51 31.13 -28.89 26.89
C GLY A 51 30.92 -29.25 25.42
N HIS A 52 29.70 -29.49 25.05
CA HIS A 52 29.30 -29.39 23.66
C HIS A 52 29.31 -27.89 23.36
N ASP A 53 30.48 -27.38 22.98
CA ASP A 53 30.54 -26.20 22.14
C ASP A 53 29.97 -26.65 20.78
N ASP A 54 28.70 -26.34 20.53
CA ASP A 54 28.15 -26.27 19.18
C ASP A 54 28.93 -25.12 18.48
N HIS A 55 30.13 -25.45 18.01
CA HIS A 55 30.83 -24.65 17.03
C HIS A 55 30.03 -24.72 15.74
N ASP A 56 29.08 -23.80 15.58
CA ASP A 56 28.56 -23.41 14.30
C ASP A 56 29.75 -22.87 13.50
N GLU A 57 30.44 -23.76 12.75
CA GLU A 57 31.64 -23.40 11.99
C GLU A 57 31.22 -22.41 10.88
N GLY A 58 31.31 -21.11 11.24
CA GLY A 58 31.05 -20.02 10.33
C GLY A 58 31.95 -20.08 9.12
N VAL A 59 31.41 -19.84 7.93
CA VAL A 59 32.19 -19.76 6.68
C VAL A 59 33.02 -18.48 6.66
N LYS A 60 34.35 -18.64 6.49
CA LYS A 60 35.26 -17.50 6.31
C LYS A 60 35.29 -17.07 4.85
N LEU A 61 34.98 -15.83 4.61
CA LEU A 61 35.08 -15.17 3.31
C LEU A 61 35.96 -13.93 3.43
N THR A 62 36.97 -13.82 2.58
CA THR A 62 37.78 -12.60 2.49
C THR A 62 36.96 -11.44 1.89
N ASP A 63 37.33 -10.21 2.19
CA ASP A 63 36.67 -9.03 1.61
C ASP A 63 36.71 -9.02 0.09
N ALA A 64 37.77 -9.58 -0.54
CA ALA A 64 37.83 -9.77 -1.99
C ALA A 64 36.78 -10.75 -2.52
N GLN A 65 36.52 -11.83 -1.80
CA GLN A 65 35.47 -12.82 -2.15
C GLN A 65 34.07 -12.22 -1.93
N ILE A 66 33.86 -11.47 -0.85
CA ILE A 66 32.60 -10.75 -0.58
C ILE A 66 32.30 -9.77 -1.72
N ALA A 67 33.29 -8.97 -2.12
CA ALA A 67 33.15 -8.03 -3.22
C ALA A 67 32.93 -8.73 -4.58
N ALA A 68 33.68 -9.80 -4.87
CA ALA A 68 33.53 -10.56 -6.11
C ALA A 68 32.16 -11.26 -6.23
N ALA A 69 31.60 -11.73 -5.10
CA ALA A 69 30.27 -12.32 -5.02
C ALA A 69 29.14 -11.27 -5.02
N GLY A 70 29.48 -9.98 -4.91
CA GLY A 70 28.51 -8.89 -4.83
C GLY A 70 27.64 -8.97 -3.57
N ILE A 71 28.16 -9.52 -2.48
CA ILE A 71 27.44 -9.59 -1.21
C ILE A 71 27.39 -8.18 -0.61
N GLU A 72 26.16 -7.68 -0.45
CA GLU A 72 25.94 -6.39 0.22
C GLU A 72 25.80 -6.61 1.71
N MET A 73 26.60 -5.90 2.49
CA MET A 73 26.58 -5.94 3.96
C MET A 73 25.79 -4.75 4.49
N LEU A 74 24.85 -4.98 5.39
CA LEU A 74 24.10 -3.96 6.09
C LEU A 74 24.11 -4.22 7.60
N THR A 75 23.75 -3.17 8.36
CA THR A 75 23.61 -3.27 9.81
C THR A 75 22.14 -3.39 10.17
N ALA A 76 21.80 -4.38 10.98
CA ALA A 76 20.47 -4.55 11.55
C ALA A 76 20.18 -3.44 12.57
N GLY A 77 18.97 -2.94 12.61
CA GLY A 77 18.65 -1.86 13.55
C GLY A 77 17.23 -1.35 13.41
N PRO A 78 16.90 -0.31 14.20
CA PRO A 78 15.55 0.23 14.23
C PRO A 78 15.13 0.80 12.89
N ARG A 79 13.86 0.56 12.53
CA ARG A 79 13.28 1.02 11.29
C ARG A 79 11.77 1.23 11.43
N GLU A 80 11.23 2.05 10.55
CA GLU A 80 9.79 2.19 10.40
C GLU A 80 9.34 1.32 9.22
N LEU A 81 8.56 0.26 9.50
CA LEU A 81 7.93 -0.57 8.49
C LEU A 81 6.63 0.11 8.03
N ARG A 82 6.44 0.23 6.71
CA ARG A 82 5.30 0.93 6.11
C ARG A 82 4.46 -0.03 5.28
N ASP A 83 3.19 -0.18 5.65
CA ASP A 83 2.22 -0.84 4.78
C ASP A 83 1.78 0.15 3.70
N ILE A 84 2.21 -0.08 2.47
CA ILE A 84 1.95 0.80 1.34
C ILE A 84 1.01 0.12 0.36
N LEU A 85 -0.13 0.75 0.09
CA LEU A 85 -1.06 0.36 -0.94
C LEU A 85 -0.77 1.15 -2.22
N ARG A 86 -0.53 0.44 -3.32
CA ARG A 86 -0.41 1.06 -4.65
C ARG A 86 -1.78 1.15 -5.30
N LEU A 87 -2.11 2.33 -5.80
CA LEU A 87 -3.38 2.63 -6.45
C LEU A 87 -3.11 3.33 -7.79
N ASN A 88 -3.88 2.99 -8.81
CA ASN A 88 -3.90 3.75 -10.05
C ASN A 88 -4.89 4.90 -9.91
N GLY A 89 -4.49 6.09 -10.30
CA GLY A 89 -5.29 7.28 -10.26
C GLY A 89 -5.47 7.92 -11.65
N MET A 90 -6.46 8.77 -11.76
CA MET A 90 -6.68 9.61 -12.95
C MET A 90 -6.78 11.07 -12.52
N ILE A 91 -6.10 11.95 -13.26
CA ILE A 91 -6.18 13.39 -13.07
C ILE A 91 -7.51 13.89 -13.62
N GLN A 92 -8.28 14.58 -12.77
CA GLN A 92 -9.55 15.19 -13.12
C GLN A 92 -9.50 16.70 -12.87
N PRO A 93 -10.22 17.52 -13.66
CA PRO A 93 -10.44 18.90 -13.27
C PRO A 93 -11.15 18.95 -11.91
N ASN A 94 -10.80 19.93 -11.09
CA ASN A 94 -11.57 20.20 -9.88
C ASN A 94 -12.99 20.64 -10.26
N GLN A 95 -13.99 19.78 -10.05
CA GLN A 95 -15.36 20.06 -10.45
C GLN A 95 -16.01 21.20 -9.64
N GLU A 96 -15.48 21.51 -8.45
CA GLU A 96 -15.92 22.65 -7.66
C GLU A 96 -15.43 23.98 -8.22
N ALA A 97 -14.35 23.94 -9.01
CA ALA A 97 -13.75 25.08 -9.70
C ALA A 97 -14.06 25.09 -11.22
N MET A 98 -15.14 24.43 -11.62
CA MET A 98 -15.54 24.28 -13.02
C MET A 98 -16.98 24.74 -13.23
N VAL A 99 -17.23 25.45 -14.34
CA VAL A 99 -18.56 25.94 -14.71
C VAL A 99 -18.88 25.61 -16.16
N LYS A 100 -20.06 25.07 -16.39
CA LYS A 100 -20.63 24.90 -17.72
C LYS A 100 -21.41 26.14 -18.10
N VAL A 101 -21.06 26.74 -19.25
CA VAL A 101 -21.65 27.96 -19.75
C VAL A 101 -22.68 27.64 -20.82
N THR A 102 -23.96 27.77 -20.46
CA THR A 102 -25.10 27.49 -21.36
C THR A 102 -25.69 28.80 -21.89
N PRO A 103 -26.23 28.83 -23.09
CA PRO A 103 -27.02 29.94 -23.60
C PRO A 103 -28.22 30.22 -22.70
N ARG A 104 -28.48 31.50 -22.44
CA ARG A 104 -29.68 31.90 -21.67
C ARG A 104 -30.97 31.82 -22.49
N PHE A 105 -30.89 32.02 -23.81
CA PHE A 105 -31.96 31.94 -24.73
C PHE A 105 -31.52 31.15 -25.96
N PRO A 106 -32.39 30.33 -26.57
CA PRO A 106 -32.05 29.57 -27.77
C PRO A 106 -31.87 30.51 -28.96
N GLY A 107 -30.90 30.19 -29.84
CA GLY A 107 -30.63 31.06 -30.99
C GLY A 107 -29.49 30.54 -31.86
N VAL A 108 -29.13 31.33 -32.84
CA VAL A 108 -28.04 31.02 -33.80
C VAL A 108 -26.72 31.64 -33.31
N ILE A 109 -25.67 30.83 -33.32
CA ILE A 109 -24.31 31.32 -32.99
C ILE A 109 -23.79 32.22 -34.07
N ARG A 110 -23.59 33.51 -33.74
CA ARG A 110 -23.10 34.53 -34.69
C ARG A 110 -21.60 34.74 -34.61
N SER A 111 -20.98 34.47 -33.46
CA SER A 111 -19.52 34.42 -33.31
C SER A 111 -19.08 33.50 -32.18
N MET A 112 -17.88 32.94 -32.35
CA MET A 112 -17.19 32.16 -31.30
C MET A 112 -15.80 32.79 -31.15
N ARG A 113 -15.55 33.48 -30.01
CA ARG A 113 -14.32 34.24 -29.79
C ARG A 113 -13.23 33.48 -29.10
N LYS A 114 -13.59 32.36 -28.42
CA LYS A 114 -12.68 31.55 -27.65
C LYS A 114 -12.59 30.12 -28.20
N ARG A 115 -11.39 29.53 -28.03
CA ARG A 115 -11.05 28.18 -28.47
C ARG A 115 -10.75 27.30 -27.26
N LEU A 116 -10.71 25.99 -27.46
CA LEU A 116 -10.22 25.03 -26.49
C LEU A 116 -8.78 25.39 -26.07
N GLY A 117 -8.50 25.45 -24.76
CA GLY A 117 -7.22 25.84 -24.19
C GLY A 117 -7.03 27.35 -23.94
N ASP A 118 -7.94 28.21 -24.43
CA ASP A 118 -7.80 29.67 -24.22
C ASP A 118 -8.07 29.99 -22.73
N LYS A 119 -7.22 30.90 -22.19
CA LYS A 119 -7.47 31.52 -20.89
C LYS A 119 -8.53 32.59 -21.02
N VAL A 120 -9.42 32.65 -20.05
CA VAL A 120 -10.50 33.63 -19.99
C VAL A 120 -10.56 34.28 -18.61
N LYS A 121 -10.99 35.54 -18.59
CA LYS A 121 -11.32 36.24 -17.34
C LYS A 121 -12.84 36.27 -17.17
N LYS A 122 -13.27 36.39 -15.91
CA LYS A 122 -14.67 36.65 -15.59
C LYS A 122 -15.19 37.83 -16.42
N ASP A 123 -16.42 37.71 -16.91
CA ASP A 123 -17.14 38.64 -17.77
C ASP A 123 -16.55 38.82 -19.19
N GLU A 124 -15.53 38.08 -19.55
CA GLU A 124 -14.98 38.08 -20.92
C GLU A 124 -15.94 37.38 -21.88
N VAL A 125 -16.11 37.98 -23.09
CA VAL A 125 -17.05 37.48 -24.11
C VAL A 125 -16.48 36.24 -24.80
N LEU A 126 -17.25 35.12 -24.69
CA LEU A 126 -16.93 33.84 -25.28
C LEU A 126 -17.54 33.67 -26.68
N ALA A 127 -18.79 34.06 -26.82
CA ALA A 127 -19.56 33.95 -28.05
C ALA A 127 -20.66 35.04 -28.12
N THR A 128 -21.20 35.25 -29.31
CA THR A 128 -22.43 36.04 -29.52
C THR A 128 -23.50 35.18 -30.17
N ILE A 129 -24.73 35.29 -29.66
CA ILE A 129 -25.87 34.46 -30.07
C ILE A 129 -27.04 35.40 -30.42
N GLU A 130 -27.67 35.16 -31.56
CA GLU A 130 -28.89 35.83 -31.95
C GLU A 130 -30.09 35.02 -31.53
N SER A 131 -30.88 35.56 -30.62
CA SER A 131 -32.05 34.89 -30.04
C SER A 131 -33.14 34.71 -31.09
N ASN A 132 -33.71 33.50 -31.22
CA ASN A 132 -34.84 33.22 -32.09
C ASN A 132 -36.11 33.90 -31.64
N GLN A 133 -36.23 34.27 -30.35
CA GLN A 133 -37.45 34.82 -29.78
C GLN A 133 -37.52 36.37 -30.03
N SER A 134 -36.36 37.02 -29.83
CA SER A 134 -36.31 38.50 -29.90
C SER A 134 -35.60 39.02 -31.14
N LEU A 135 -34.90 38.16 -31.92
CA LEU A 135 -34.06 38.49 -33.05
C LEU A 135 -32.92 39.49 -32.66
N THR A 136 -32.63 39.60 -31.38
CA THR A 136 -31.52 40.41 -30.82
C THR A 136 -30.32 39.58 -30.54
N THR A 137 -29.17 40.15 -30.72
CA THR A 137 -27.90 39.48 -30.40
C THR A 137 -27.52 39.76 -28.95
N TYR A 138 -27.13 38.73 -28.20
CA TYR A 138 -26.62 38.82 -26.85
C TYR A 138 -25.26 38.16 -26.74
N GLU A 139 -24.48 38.58 -25.74
CA GLU A 139 -23.17 38.04 -25.45
C GLU A 139 -23.23 36.93 -24.42
N LEU A 140 -22.58 35.81 -24.70
CA LEU A 140 -22.29 34.77 -23.75
C LEU A 140 -20.95 35.04 -23.10
N LYS A 141 -20.90 35.24 -21.77
CA LYS A 141 -19.72 35.65 -21.02
C LYS A 141 -19.22 34.54 -20.08
N ALA A 142 -17.93 34.57 -19.77
CA ALA A 142 -17.31 33.69 -18.79
C ALA A 142 -17.78 34.07 -17.37
N PRO A 143 -18.32 33.12 -16.60
CA PRO A 143 -18.75 33.39 -15.21
C PRO A 143 -17.61 33.40 -14.21
N ILE A 144 -16.47 32.80 -14.54
CA ILE A 144 -15.26 32.71 -13.70
C ILE A 144 -14.00 32.95 -14.51
N ASP A 145 -12.89 33.24 -13.85
CA ASP A 145 -11.56 33.16 -14.43
C ASP A 145 -11.20 31.66 -14.64
N GLY A 146 -10.46 31.35 -15.70
CA GLY A 146 -10.05 29.96 -15.94
C GLY A 146 -9.59 29.69 -17.37
N THR A 147 -9.64 28.41 -17.73
CA THR A 147 -9.28 27.91 -19.05
C THR A 147 -10.48 27.21 -19.69
N VAL A 148 -10.72 27.42 -20.96
CA VAL A 148 -11.73 26.70 -21.73
C VAL A 148 -11.26 25.25 -21.90
N ILE A 149 -11.90 24.30 -21.21
CA ILE A 149 -11.56 22.87 -21.25
C ILE A 149 -12.46 22.05 -22.17
N ASP A 150 -13.59 22.63 -22.57
CA ASP A 150 -14.50 22.03 -23.54
C ASP A 150 -15.24 23.15 -24.30
N ARG A 151 -15.47 22.92 -25.59
CA ARG A 151 -16.18 23.81 -26.46
C ARG A 151 -17.06 23.02 -27.42
N ASP A 152 -18.36 23.28 -27.35
CA ASP A 152 -19.38 22.66 -28.21
C ASP A 152 -20.07 23.74 -29.05
N GLY A 153 -20.35 23.43 -30.31
CA GLY A 153 -20.97 24.31 -31.26
C GLY A 153 -20.02 25.02 -32.21
N THR A 154 -20.55 25.38 -33.37
CA THR A 154 -19.88 26.05 -34.48
C THR A 154 -20.64 27.30 -34.94
N LEU A 155 -19.97 28.16 -35.72
CA LEU A 155 -20.60 29.34 -36.30
C LEU A 155 -21.81 28.97 -37.18
N GLY A 156 -22.95 29.57 -36.93
CA GLY A 156 -24.18 29.33 -37.64
C GLY A 156 -25.01 28.18 -37.06
N GLU A 157 -24.48 27.41 -36.12
CA GLU A 157 -25.21 26.34 -35.44
C GLU A 157 -26.25 26.90 -34.46
N PHE A 158 -27.32 26.11 -34.21
CA PHE A 158 -28.36 26.46 -33.26
C PHE A 158 -27.93 26.07 -31.85
N ALA A 159 -27.85 27.05 -30.96
CA ALA A 159 -27.56 26.88 -29.55
C ALA A 159 -28.86 26.72 -28.75
N ALA A 160 -29.00 25.61 -28.04
CA ALA A 160 -30.13 25.29 -27.17
C ALA A 160 -29.82 25.65 -25.68
N GLU A 161 -30.85 25.98 -24.90
CA GLU A 161 -30.72 26.34 -23.48
C GLU A 161 -30.10 25.21 -22.62
N ALA A 162 -30.38 23.95 -22.94
CA ALA A 162 -29.96 22.79 -22.15
C ALA A 162 -28.55 22.29 -22.52
N ARG A 163 -27.92 22.82 -23.58
CA ARG A 163 -26.60 22.37 -24.07
C ARG A 163 -25.52 23.40 -23.76
N PRO A 164 -24.53 23.05 -22.92
CA PRO A 164 -23.40 23.96 -22.67
C PRO A 164 -22.61 24.20 -23.95
N LEU A 165 -22.26 25.45 -24.24
CA LEU A 165 -21.36 25.79 -25.34
C LEU A 165 -19.90 25.84 -24.93
N PHE A 166 -19.61 26.07 -23.66
CA PHE A 166 -18.27 26.08 -23.11
C PHE A 166 -18.26 25.44 -21.73
N THR A 167 -17.17 24.80 -21.41
CA THR A 167 -16.83 24.44 -20.03
C THR A 167 -15.55 25.17 -19.67
N ILE A 168 -15.60 25.94 -18.59
CA ILE A 168 -14.45 26.72 -18.07
C ILE A 168 -14.06 26.12 -16.73
N ALA A 169 -12.77 25.87 -16.53
CA ALA A 169 -12.24 25.36 -15.27
C ALA A 169 -11.05 26.21 -14.81
N ASP A 170 -10.98 26.48 -13.52
CA ASP A 170 -9.73 26.88 -12.89
C ASP A 170 -8.87 25.62 -12.71
N LEU A 171 -7.73 25.60 -13.41
CA LEU A 171 -6.80 24.48 -13.40
C LEU A 171 -5.67 24.66 -12.38
N SER A 172 -5.79 25.59 -11.45
CA SER A 172 -4.81 25.80 -10.36
C SER A 172 -4.78 24.65 -9.36
N THR A 173 -5.91 23.92 -9.23
CA THR A 173 -6.04 22.71 -8.44
C THR A 173 -6.62 21.59 -9.28
N MET A 174 -6.15 20.37 -9.02
CA MET A 174 -6.64 19.16 -9.68
C MET A 174 -7.11 18.14 -8.66
N TRP A 175 -8.05 17.34 -9.06
CA TRP A 175 -8.43 16.13 -8.37
C TRP A 175 -7.65 14.94 -8.92
N ILE A 176 -7.14 14.11 -8.03
CA ILE A 176 -6.59 12.81 -8.38
C ILE A 176 -7.54 11.76 -7.81
N ASP A 177 -8.27 11.10 -8.69
CA ASP A 177 -9.23 10.05 -8.34
C ASP A 177 -8.57 8.69 -8.46
N PHE A 178 -8.25 8.07 -7.30
CA PHE A 178 -7.68 6.74 -7.21
C PHE A 178 -8.76 5.67 -7.18
N ALA A 179 -8.57 4.60 -7.94
CA ALA A 179 -9.44 3.43 -7.92
C ALA A 179 -9.05 2.52 -6.72
N VAL A 180 -9.93 2.44 -5.73
CA VAL A 180 -9.79 1.54 -4.58
C VAL A 180 -10.66 0.30 -4.83
N TYR A 181 -10.05 -0.88 -4.89
CA TYR A 181 -10.79 -2.12 -5.12
C TYR A 181 -11.39 -2.68 -3.82
N ARG A 182 -12.42 -3.52 -3.95
CA ARG A 182 -13.22 -4.05 -2.84
C ARG A 182 -12.42 -4.59 -1.66
N ARG A 183 -11.33 -5.30 -1.93
CA ARG A 183 -10.45 -5.87 -0.88
C ARG A 183 -9.78 -4.81 0.00
N ASP A 184 -9.63 -3.57 -0.53
CA ASP A 184 -8.89 -2.49 0.11
C ASP A 184 -9.82 -1.37 0.66
N PHE A 185 -11.15 -1.47 0.49
CA PHE A 185 -12.09 -0.43 0.93
C PHE A 185 -11.97 -0.05 2.41
N ALA A 186 -11.82 -1.04 3.28
CA ALA A 186 -11.71 -0.81 4.71
C ALA A 186 -10.34 -0.27 5.14
N ARG A 187 -9.35 -0.29 4.24
CA ARG A 187 -7.96 0.07 4.54
C ARG A 187 -7.67 1.53 4.25
N VAL A 188 -8.29 2.12 3.22
CA VAL A 188 -8.05 3.51 2.81
C VAL A 188 -8.99 4.45 3.55
N ARG A 189 -8.46 5.52 4.12
CA ARG A 189 -9.19 6.49 4.93
C ARG A 189 -8.86 7.92 4.51
N VAL A 190 -9.79 8.82 4.79
CA VAL A 190 -9.53 10.26 4.70
C VAL A 190 -8.40 10.63 5.67
N GLY A 191 -7.44 11.39 5.17
CA GLY A 191 -6.23 11.80 5.90
C GLY A 191 -5.00 10.93 5.65
N ASP A 192 -5.15 9.76 5.01
CA ASP A 192 -4.01 8.91 4.64
C ASP A 192 -3.06 9.67 3.72
N ALA A 193 -1.76 9.60 4.01
CA ALA A 193 -0.74 10.21 3.17
C ALA A 193 -0.59 9.43 1.85
N VAL A 194 -0.50 10.16 0.75
CA VAL A 194 -0.30 9.59 -0.58
C VAL A 194 0.83 10.31 -1.31
N SER A 195 1.76 9.52 -1.85
CA SER A 195 2.82 9.97 -2.74
C SER A 195 2.42 9.65 -4.17
N ILE A 196 2.31 10.66 -5.02
CA ILE A 196 1.74 10.59 -6.37
C ILE A 196 2.86 10.75 -7.40
N ASP A 197 3.08 9.70 -8.19
CA ASP A 197 4.01 9.71 -9.32
C ASP A 197 3.24 10.01 -10.60
N VAL A 198 3.58 11.12 -11.25
CA VAL A 198 2.92 11.59 -12.48
C VAL A 198 3.51 10.92 -13.73
N GLY A 199 4.64 10.20 -13.60
CA GLY A 199 5.29 9.51 -14.71
C GLY A 199 6.09 10.43 -15.65
N ASP A 200 6.35 11.67 -15.24
CA ASP A 200 7.11 12.68 -16.02
C ASP A 200 8.60 12.71 -15.66
N GLY A 201 9.05 11.82 -14.76
CA GLY A 201 10.44 11.81 -14.25
C GLY A 201 10.74 12.87 -13.19
N GLY A 202 9.77 13.69 -12.83
CA GLY A 202 9.88 14.67 -11.75
C GLY A 202 9.71 14.03 -10.36
N PRO A 203 9.91 14.81 -9.28
CA PRO A 203 9.66 14.32 -7.94
C PRO A 203 8.17 14.00 -7.74
N PRO A 204 7.83 12.98 -6.93
CA PRO A 204 6.44 12.68 -6.61
C PRO A 204 5.79 13.85 -5.87
N ILE A 205 4.48 13.97 -6.03
CA ILE A 205 3.69 14.98 -5.33
C ILE A 205 3.16 14.35 -4.04
N GLU A 206 3.50 14.95 -2.90
CA GLU A 206 3.00 14.52 -1.60
C GLU A 206 1.66 15.19 -1.31
N ALA A 207 0.66 14.38 -0.99
CA ALA A 207 -0.71 14.81 -0.71
C ALA A 207 -1.35 13.95 0.38
N LYS A 208 -2.62 14.18 0.62
CA LYS A 208 -3.46 13.34 1.50
C LYS A 208 -4.74 12.97 0.76
N ILE A 209 -5.34 11.87 1.18
CA ILE A 209 -6.69 11.51 0.73
C ILE A 209 -7.68 12.45 1.41
N ASP A 210 -8.37 13.28 0.64
CA ASP A 210 -9.36 14.25 1.12
C ASP A 210 -10.77 13.67 1.19
N TYR A 211 -11.06 12.69 0.32
CA TYR A 211 -12.39 12.09 0.23
C TYR A 211 -12.28 10.61 -0.16
N VAL A 212 -13.13 9.79 0.44
CA VAL A 212 -13.36 8.39 0.04
C VAL A 212 -14.84 8.21 -0.25
N SER A 213 -15.17 7.77 -1.47
CA SER A 213 -16.55 7.61 -1.89
C SER A 213 -17.23 6.47 -1.12
N PRO A 214 -18.43 6.70 -0.54
CA PRO A 214 -19.23 5.63 0.06
C PRO A 214 -19.91 4.73 -1.01
N ILE A 215 -19.83 5.13 -2.29
CA ILE A 215 -20.49 4.44 -3.40
C ILE A 215 -19.42 3.81 -4.28
N GLY A 216 -19.59 2.53 -4.61
CA GLY A 216 -18.76 1.84 -5.60
C GLY A 216 -19.35 1.94 -7.00
N THR A 217 -18.50 1.84 -8.01
CA THR A 217 -18.88 1.74 -9.41
C THR A 217 -19.10 0.27 -9.76
N SER A 218 -20.28 -0.05 -10.32
CA SER A 218 -20.67 -1.43 -10.66
C SER A 218 -19.74 -2.07 -11.69
N ASP A 219 -19.30 -1.28 -12.68
CA ASP A 219 -18.53 -1.77 -13.83
C ASP A 219 -17.10 -2.16 -13.44
N THR A 220 -16.47 -1.38 -12.57
CA THR A 220 -15.07 -1.60 -12.13
C THR A 220 -14.98 -2.30 -10.79
N GLN A 221 -16.07 -2.44 -10.03
CA GLN A 221 -16.10 -2.96 -8.66
C GLN A 221 -15.10 -2.22 -7.74
N SER A 222 -14.95 -0.92 -7.98
CA SER A 222 -14.06 -0.04 -7.23
C SER A 222 -14.81 1.16 -6.66
N SER A 223 -14.25 1.78 -5.65
CA SER A 223 -14.65 3.07 -5.10
C SER A 223 -13.56 4.10 -5.42
N ILE A 224 -13.87 5.38 -5.25
CA ILE A 224 -12.94 6.47 -5.49
C ILE A 224 -12.37 6.96 -4.16
N ALA A 225 -11.04 7.01 -4.07
CA ALA A 225 -10.33 7.83 -3.08
C ALA A 225 -9.72 9.03 -3.80
N ARG A 226 -10.00 10.23 -3.32
CA ARG A 226 -9.60 11.49 -3.97
C ARG A 226 -8.58 12.24 -3.16
N ALA A 227 -7.56 12.74 -3.83
CA ALA A 227 -6.66 13.77 -3.32
C ALA A 227 -6.84 15.07 -4.12
N VAL A 228 -6.79 16.20 -3.44
CA VAL A 228 -6.80 17.53 -4.05
C VAL A 228 -5.36 18.05 -4.05
N VAL A 229 -4.82 18.38 -5.23
CA VAL A 229 -3.44 18.81 -5.38
C VAL A 229 -3.34 20.12 -6.13
N ALA A 230 -2.37 20.96 -5.74
CA ALA A 230 -2.03 22.16 -6.50
C ALA A 230 -1.39 21.76 -7.83
N ASN A 231 -1.71 22.48 -8.89
CA ASN A 231 -1.17 22.25 -10.22
C ASN A 231 -0.17 23.36 -10.61
N ASP A 232 1.07 22.98 -10.74
CA ASP A 232 2.17 23.82 -11.25
C ASP A 232 2.28 23.82 -12.78
N GLY A 233 1.32 23.17 -13.47
CA GLY A 233 1.29 22.99 -14.92
C GLY A 233 1.72 21.60 -15.39
N ARG A 234 2.18 20.73 -14.49
CA ARG A 234 2.52 19.32 -14.78
C ARG A 234 1.28 18.44 -14.92
N LEU A 235 0.22 18.76 -14.18
CA LEU A 235 -0.99 17.96 -14.14
C LEU A 235 -1.92 18.31 -15.28
N ARG A 236 -2.25 17.33 -16.10
CA ARG A 236 -3.21 17.49 -17.21
C ARG A 236 -4.38 16.54 -17.03
N PRO A 237 -5.62 17.04 -17.06
CA PRO A 237 -6.81 16.19 -16.95
C PRO A 237 -6.80 15.05 -17.97
N GLY A 238 -7.26 13.87 -17.56
CA GLY A 238 -7.35 12.68 -18.39
C GLY A 238 -6.11 11.78 -18.39
N LEU A 239 -4.98 12.21 -17.80
CA LEU A 239 -3.79 11.37 -17.67
C LEU A 239 -3.87 10.50 -16.41
N PHE A 240 -3.23 9.33 -16.47
CA PHE A 240 -3.09 8.41 -15.34
C PHE A 240 -1.87 8.75 -14.50
N VAL A 241 -1.94 8.39 -13.23
CA VAL A 241 -0.87 8.54 -12.24
C VAL A 241 -0.83 7.32 -11.32
N ASP A 242 0.34 7.08 -10.73
CA ASP A 242 0.52 6.04 -9.71
C ASP A 242 0.54 6.67 -8.32
N GLY A 243 -0.34 6.20 -7.43
CA GLY A 243 -0.41 6.60 -6.03
C GLY A 243 0.14 5.53 -5.10
N ARG A 244 0.92 5.94 -4.11
CA ARG A 244 1.39 5.12 -3.00
C ARG A 244 0.79 5.64 -1.70
N VAL A 245 -0.27 5.01 -1.23
CA VAL A 245 -0.96 5.37 0.00
C VAL A 245 -0.31 4.66 1.17
N VAL A 246 0.13 5.40 2.17
CA VAL A 246 0.69 4.86 3.42
C VAL A 246 -0.48 4.54 4.35
N LEU A 247 -0.80 3.25 4.49
CA LEU A 247 -1.91 2.77 5.32
C LEU A 247 -1.56 2.71 6.80
N SER A 248 -0.32 2.35 7.09
CA SER A 248 0.23 2.36 8.45
C SER A 248 1.74 2.48 8.41
N ALA A 249 2.30 3.02 9.49
CA ALA A 249 3.73 3.07 9.73
C ALA A 249 3.96 2.60 11.17
N ARG A 250 4.83 1.59 11.35
CA ARG A 250 5.11 0.98 12.65
C ARG A 250 6.62 0.94 12.90
N PRO A 251 7.11 1.56 13.97
CA PRO A 251 8.50 1.40 14.37
C PRO A 251 8.77 -0.03 14.84
N VAL A 252 9.91 -0.56 14.49
CA VAL A 252 10.45 -1.86 14.96
C VAL A 252 11.88 -1.68 15.39
N ASP A 253 12.30 -2.43 16.40
CA ASP A 253 13.63 -2.28 17.00
C ASP A 253 14.71 -2.88 16.12
N VAL A 254 14.42 -4.00 15.45
CA VAL A 254 15.36 -4.69 14.56
C VAL A 254 14.65 -5.06 13.28
N ALA A 255 15.18 -4.60 12.15
CA ALA A 255 14.74 -5.01 10.82
C ALA A 255 15.93 -5.33 9.92
N VAL A 256 15.71 -6.26 9.00
CA VAL A 256 16.66 -6.66 7.97
C VAL A 256 16.02 -6.58 6.59
N ARG A 257 16.82 -6.57 5.53
CA ARG A 257 16.29 -6.69 4.17
C ARG A 257 15.58 -8.04 3.99
N THR A 258 14.44 -8.06 3.34
CA THR A 258 13.73 -9.31 3.03
C THR A 258 14.61 -10.27 2.20
N SER A 259 15.53 -9.73 1.37
CA SER A 259 16.50 -10.50 0.60
C SER A 259 17.58 -11.20 1.42
N ALA A 260 17.76 -10.82 2.69
CA ALA A 260 18.72 -11.44 3.60
C ALA A 260 18.23 -12.78 4.18
N ILE A 261 16.92 -13.00 4.16
CA ILE A 261 16.31 -14.18 4.76
C ILE A 261 16.61 -15.41 3.91
N GLN A 262 17.18 -16.42 4.57
CA GLN A 262 17.51 -17.72 3.97
C GLN A 262 16.87 -18.85 4.78
N THR A 263 16.78 -20.02 4.16
CA THR A 263 16.41 -21.25 4.85
C THR A 263 17.61 -22.20 4.83
N LEU A 264 18.07 -22.63 5.98
CA LEU A 264 19.14 -23.58 6.15
C LEU A 264 18.61 -24.73 7.05
N GLU A 265 18.69 -25.98 6.58
CA GLU A 265 18.23 -27.16 7.33
C GLU A 265 16.79 -27.06 7.88
N GLY A 266 15.90 -26.39 7.13
CA GLY A 266 14.51 -26.18 7.53
C GLY A 266 14.29 -24.99 8.48
N LYS A 267 15.34 -24.32 8.94
CA LYS A 267 15.29 -23.15 9.81
C LYS A 267 15.39 -21.85 9.01
N THR A 268 14.73 -20.82 9.49
CA THR A 268 14.87 -19.47 8.94
C THR A 268 16.09 -18.79 9.54
N VAL A 269 17.03 -18.39 8.69
CA VAL A 269 18.31 -17.83 9.15
C VAL A 269 18.67 -16.53 8.43
N VAL A 270 19.53 -15.74 9.10
CA VAL A 270 20.26 -14.60 8.54
C VAL A 270 21.74 -14.85 8.75
N PHE A 271 22.56 -14.59 7.72
CA PHE A 271 24.01 -14.70 7.85
C PHE A 271 24.61 -13.43 8.44
N VAL A 272 25.09 -13.54 9.66
CA VAL A 272 25.71 -12.44 10.42
C VAL A 272 27.22 -12.55 10.31
N ARG A 273 27.88 -11.41 10.13
CA ARG A 273 29.35 -11.34 10.12
C ARG A 273 29.85 -11.28 11.57
N ASP A 274 30.70 -12.22 11.93
CA ASP A 274 31.44 -12.25 13.17
C ASP A 274 32.92 -12.29 12.85
N GLY A 275 33.61 -11.15 12.97
CA GLY A 275 35.01 -10.97 12.53
C GLY A 275 35.15 -11.24 11.02
N ASP A 276 35.93 -12.28 10.66
CA ASP A 276 36.17 -12.71 9.27
C ASP A 276 35.25 -13.86 8.81
N ALA A 277 34.35 -14.30 9.68
CA ALA A 277 33.43 -15.42 9.41
C ALA A 277 31.96 -14.95 9.31
N PHE A 278 31.17 -15.76 8.62
CA PHE A 278 29.71 -15.65 8.61
C PHE A 278 29.10 -16.81 9.39
N ALA A 279 28.31 -16.50 10.37
CA ALA A 279 27.50 -17.47 11.12
C ALA A 279 26.04 -17.43 10.65
N ALA A 280 25.42 -18.61 10.48
CA ALA A 280 23.98 -18.72 10.24
C ALA A 280 23.27 -18.53 11.59
N ARG A 281 22.56 -17.43 11.77
CA ARG A 281 21.81 -17.15 12.99
C ARG A 281 20.33 -17.40 12.76
N GLU A 282 19.74 -18.33 13.51
CA GLU A 282 18.31 -18.60 13.46
C GLU A 282 17.53 -17.38 13.94
N VAL A 283 16.46 -17.03 13.21
CA VAL A 283 15.66 -15.83 13.47
C VAL A 283 14.17 -16.11 13.46
N GLU A 284 13.46 -15.41 14.34
CA GLU A 284 12.00 -15.31 14.26
C GLU A 284 11.60 -14.01 13.60
N LEU A 285 10.66 -14.10 12.66
CA LEU A 285 10.23 -12.98 11.84
C LEU A 285 8.92 -12.41 12.34
N GLY A 286 8.81 -11.07 12.33
CA GLY A 286 7.60 -10.34 12.64
C GLY A 286 6.93 -9.74 11.40
N GLY A 287 6.49 -8.49 11.52
CA GLY A 287 5.89 -7.74 10.42
C GLY A 287 6.88 -7.42 9.30
N ARG A 288 6.35 -7.18 8.10
CA ARG A 288 7.19 -6.83 6.95
C ARG A 288 6.53 -5.77 6.07
N ASP A 289 7.35 -5.06 5.33
CA ASP A 289 6.93 -4.27 4.18
C ASP A 289 7.49 -4.84 2.86
N ALA A 290 7.56 -4.01 1.82
CA ALA A 290 8.06 -4.46 0.51
C ALA A 290 9.55 -4.85 0.52
N ASP A 291 10.36 -4.16 1.34
CA ASP A 291 11.83 -4.24 1.32
C ASP A 291 12.42 -4.83 2.61
N TRP A 292 11.71 -4.68 3.73
CA TRP A 292 12.22 -4.95 5.07
C TRP A 292 11.31 -5.88 5.84
N ILE A 293 11.90 -6.65 6.75
CA ILE A 293 11.21 -7.56 7.64
C ILE A 293 11.74 -7.39 9.06
N GLU A 294 10.83 -7.33 10.01
CA GLU A 294 11.15 -7.31 11.44
C GLU A 294 11.72 -8.63 11.88
N VAL A 295 12.74 -8.57 12.71
CA VAL A 295 13.29 -9.72 13.42
C VAL A 295 12.96 -9.56 14.90
N THR A 296 12.11 -10.46 15.40
CA THR A 296 11.65 -10.43 16.80
C THR A 296 12.58 -11.17 17.74
N PHE A 297 13.36 -12.11 17.21
CA PHE A 297 14.35 -12.90 17.96
C PHE A 297 15.50 -13.31 17.03
N GLY A 298 16.72 -13.43 17.59
CA GLY A 298 17.89 -13.97 16.91
C GLY A 298 18.90 -12.92 16.43
N LEU A 299 18.53 -11.64 16.29
CA LEU A 299 19.43 -10.54 15.94
C LEU A 299 19.31 -9.38 16.92
N LEU A 300 20.40 -8.64 17.07
CA LEU A 300 20.46 -7.41 17.84
C LEU A 300 20.70 -6.20 16.91
N ALA A 301 20.26 -5.03 17.36
CA ALA A 301 20.61 -3.79 16.69
C ALA A 301 22.15 -3.62 16.75
N GLY A 302 22.76 -3.37 15.59
CA GLY A 302 24.22 -3.30 15.44
C GLY A 302 24.83 -4.52 14.75
N ASP A 303 24.14 -5.66 14.69
CA ASP A 303 24.64 -6.85 13.99
C ASP A 303 24.81 -6.54 12.50
N VAL A 304 25.99 -6.88 11.94
CA VAL A 304 26.27 -6.72 10.52
C VAL A 304 25.91 -8.00 9.79
N TYR A 305 25.07 -7.91 8.77
CA TYR A 305 24.52 -9.08 8.08
C TYR A 305 24.61 -8.98 6.55
N ALA A 306 24.60 -10.12 5.87
CA ALA A 306 24.56 -10.20 4.42
C ALA A 306 23.13 -9.92 3.90
N ALA A 307 22.93 -8.71 3.36
CA ALA A 307 21.63 -8.21 2.94
C ALA A 307 21.23 -8.66 1.53
N LYS A 308 22.22 -8.83 0.65
CA LYS A 308 22.03 -9.25 -0.74
C LYS A 308 23.03 -10.33 -1.12
N ASN A 309 22.63 -11.23 -2.02
CA ASN A 309 23.44 -12.37 -2.46
C ASN A 309 23.89 -13.31 -1.33
N SER A 310 23.17 -13.30 -0.20
CA SER A 310 23.43 -14.15 0.97
C SER A 310 23.40 -15.65 0.66
N PHE A 311 22.77 -16.06 -0.46
CA PHE A 311 22.74 -17.43 -0.93
C PHE A 311 24.15 -17.99 -1.25
N VAL A 312 25.13 -17.13 -1.58
CA VAL A 312 26.53 -17.54 -1.81
C VAL A 312 27.13 -18.08 -0.51
N ILE A 313 26.88 -17.43 0.63
CA ILE A 313 27.32 -17.90 1.93
C ILE A 313 26.68 -19.25 2.26
N LYS A 314 25.36 -19.38 2.00
CA LYS A 314 24.65 -20.66 2.17
C LYS A 314 25.29 -21.80 1.36
N ALA A 315 25.68 -21.52 0.11
CA ALA A 315 26.30 -22.50 -0.76
C ALA A 315 27.69 -22.94 -0.27
N GLU A 316 28.47 -22.03 0.32
CA GLU A 316 29.78 -22.35 0.92
C GLU A 316 29.64 -23.20 2.19
N ILE A 317 28.64 -22.91 3.06
CA ILE A 317 28.33 -23.73 4.24
C ILE A 317 27.95 -25.14 3.80
N GLY A 318 27.10 -25.30 2.77
CA GLY A 318 26.70 -26.61 2.26
C GLY A 318 27.86 -27.43 1.63
N LYS A 319 28.91 -26.78 1.12
CA LYS A 319 30.11 -27.49 0.65
C LYS A 319 30.95 -28.00 1.82
N GLY A 320 31.07 -27.23 2.90
CA GLY A 320 31.77 -27.63 4.12
C GLY A 320 31.19 -28.91 4.74
N SER A 321 29.86 -28.96 4.89
CA SER A 321 29.18 -30.13 5.47
C SER A 321 29.30 -31.41 4.60
N ALA A 322 29.30 -31.27 3.26
CA ALA A 322 29.47 -32.39 2.35
C ALA A 322 30.88 -32.98 2.33
N SER A 323 31.91 -32.25 2.79
CA SER A 323 33.29 -32.73 2.82
C SER A 323 33.66 -33.51 4.10
N HIS A 324 32.81 -33.54 5.10
CA HIS A 324 33.01 -34.28 6.36
C HIS A 324 32.38 -35.69 6.40
N ASP A 325 31.62 -36.06 5.38
CA ASP A 325 30.95 -37.40 5.27
C ASP A 325 31.75 -38.44 4.45
N HIS A 326 33.08 -38.29 4.32
CA HIS A 326 33.95 -39.27 3.65
C HIS A 326 35.02 -39.81 4.58
#